data_df9574498097413fb1dc00d42ab67f00
#
_entry.id   df9574498097413fb1dc00d42ab67f00
#
_cell.length_a   1.000
_cell.length_b   1.000
_cell.length_c   1.000
_cell.angle_alpha   90.00
_cell.angle_beta   90.00
_cell.angle_gamma   90.00
#
_symmetry.space_group_name_H-M   'P 1'
#
loop_
_entity.id
_entity.type
_entity.pdbx_description
1 polymer ?
#
loop_
_entity_poly.entity_id
_entity_poly.type
_entity_poly.pdbx_seq_one_letter_code
_entity_poly.pdbx_strand_id
1 'polypeptide(L)' 'MKNRVEALRKSVGLSQEKFARMMRVSRQTISLIERGDYSPSVTLALKIARIFQVSVEDIFMYEEDEDETAE' A
#
# COMPACT_ATOMS: atom_id res chain seq x y z
N MET A 1 5.50 -0.64 7.36
CA MET A 1 5.88 -1.60 6.30
C MET A 1 6.26 -0.84 5.04
N LYS A 2 7.40 -1.18 4.48
CA LYS A 2 7.85 -0.54 3.28
C LYS A 2 6.97 -0.92 2.11
N ASN A 3 6.71 0.02 1.22
CA ASN A 3 5.83 -0.29 0.09
C ASN A 3 6.09 0.65 -1.08
N ARG A 4 5.47 0.34 -2.21
CA ARG A 4 5.61 1.11 -3.43
C ARG A 4 4.30 1.73 -3.88
N VAL A 5 3.38 1.90 -2.94
CA VAL A 5 2.06 2.42 -3.29
C VAL A 5 2.15 3.82 -3.87
N GLU A 6 2.95 4.68 -3.23
CA GLU A 6 3.06 6.04 -3.71
C GLU A 6 3.66 6.08 -5.11
N ALA A 7 4.70 5.28 -5.36
CA ALA A 7 5.33 5.25 -6.67
C ALA A 7 4.36 4.78 -7.73
N LEU A 8 3.60 3.73 -7.43
CA LEU A 8 2.63 3.20 -8.37
C LEU A 8 1.53 4.22 -8.63
N ARG A 9 1.04 4.85 -7.57
CA ARG A 9 -0.02 5.83 -7.71
C ARG A 9 0.43 6.99 -8.61
N LYS A 10 1.63 7.48 -8.37
CA LYS A 10 2.14 8.60 -9.15
C LYS A 10 2.41 8.22 -10.59
N SER A 11 2.79 6.97 -10.81
CA SER A 11 3.11 6.54 -12.16
C SER A 11 1.91 6.58 -13.09
N VAL A 12 0.69 6.51 -12.52
CA VAL A 12 -0.52 6.59 -13.34
C VAL A 12 -1.25 7.93 -13.13
N GLY A 13 -0.61 8.88 -12.46
CA GLY A 13 -1.17 10.23 -12.35
C GLY A 13 -2.33 10.36 -11.39
N LEU A 14 -2.45 9.47 -10.42
CA LEU A 14 -3.55 9.55 -9.46
C LEU A 14 -3.15 10.37 -8.25
N SER A 15 -4.06 11.27 -7.82
CA SER A 15 -3.86 11.97 -6.56
C SER A 15 -4.22 11.03 -5.41
N GLN A 16 -3.76 11.37 -4.21
CA GLN A 16 -4.13 10.59 -3.04
C GLN A 16 -5.65 10.58 -2.87
N GLU A 17 -6.27 11.73 -3.11
CA GLU A 17 -7.70 11.84 -2.92
C GLU A 17 -8.47 10.96 -3.88
N LYS A 18 -8.08 10.97 -5.15
CA LYS A 18 -8.75 10.16 -6.12
C LYS A 18 -8.55 8.67 -5.85
N PHE A 19 -7.33 8.30 -5.49
CA PHE A 19 -7.03 6.92 -5.18
C PHE A 19 -7.83 6.46 -3.96
N ALA A 20 -7.95 7.34 -2.94
CA ALA A 20 -8.72 7.00 -1.76
C ALA A 20 -10.18 6.73 -2.12
N ARG A 21 -10.74 7.53 -3.01
CA ARG A 21 -12.12 7.30 -3.44
C ARG A 21 -12.26 5.96 -4.16
N MET A 22 -11.29 5.60 -4.99
CA MET A 22 -11.32 4.33 -5.67
C MET A 22 -11.26 3.18 -4.70
N MET A 23 -10.51 3.36 -3.62
CA MET A 23 -10.34 2.33 -2.60
C MET A 23 -11.42 2.36 -1.55
N ARG A 24 -12.25 3.40 -1.56
CA ARG A 24 -13.32 3.61 -0.58
C ARG A 24 -12.79 3.76 0.83
N VAL A 25 -11.72 4.51 0.95
CA VAL A 25 -11.14 4.84 2.25
C VAL A 25 -10.87 6.33 2.27
N SER A 26 -10.46 6.87 3.41
CA SER A 26 -10.12 8.27 3.49
C SER A 26 -8.75 8.54 2.89
N ARG A 27 -8.54 9.79 2.47
CA ARG A 27 -7.23 10.18 1.97
C ARG A 27 -6.17 9.99 3.04
N GLN A 28 -6.55 10.21 4.29
CA GLN A 28 -5.64 10.03 5.39
C GLN A 28 -5.14 8.59 5.49
N THR A 29 -6.02 7.63 5.22
CA THR A 29 -5.64 6.23 5.22
C THR A 29 -4.59 5.96 4.15
N ILE A 30 -4.78 6.52 2.95
CA ILE A 30 -3.81 6.35 1.89
C ILE A 30 -2.46 6.94 2.31
N SER A 31 -2.48 8.12 2.91
CA SER A 31 -1.26 8.76 3.34
C SER A 31 -0.51 7.90 4.36
N LEU A 32 -1.24 7.33 5.31
CA LEU A 32 -0.62 6.47 6.32
C LEU A 32 -0.03 5.21 5.72
N ILE A 33 -0.73 4.63 4.76
CA ILE A 33 -0.22 3.45 4.09
C ILE A 33 1.07 3.79 3.34
N GLU A 34 1.06 4.89 2.60
CA GLU A 34 2.22 5.25 1.78
C GLU A 34 3.44 5.55 2.63
N ARG A 35 3.24 6.07 3.83
CA ARG A 35 4.35 6.35 4.71
C ARG A 35 4.85 5.11 5.45
N GLY A 36 4.12 4.01 5.34
CA GLY A 36 4.50 2.80 6.05
C GLY A 36 4.05 2.76 7.49
N ASP A 37 3.21 3.71 7.89
CA ASP A 37 2.74 3.79 9.26
C ASP A 37 1.52 2.94 9.54
N TYR A 38 0.95 2.36 8.51
CA TYR A 38 -0.27 1.59 8.65
C TYR A 38 -0.24 0.44 7.65
N SER A 39 -0.41 -0.77 8.15
CA SER A 39 -0.43 -1.93 7.28
C SER A 39 -1.87 -2.19 6.87
N PRO A 40 -2.15 -2.21 5.57
CA PRO A 40 -3.53 -2.40 5.14
C PRO A 40 -4.00 -3.83 5.40
N SER A 41 -5.30 -3.98 5.49
CA SER A 41 -5.89 -5.31 5.61
C SER A 41 -5.59 -6.11 4.34
N VAL A 42 -5.78 -7.42 4.42
CA VAL A 42 -5.58 -8.26 3.25
C VAL A 42 -6.51 -7.83 2.12
N THR A 43 -7.76 -7.52 2.45
CA THR A 43 -8.70 -7.08 1.43
C THR A 43 -8.21 -5.82 0.74
N LEU A 44 -7.73 -4.86 1.52
CA LEU A 44 -7.27 -3.60 0.95
C LEU A 44 -6.02 -3.82 0.10
N ALA A 45 -5.10 -4.66 0.57
CA ALA A 45 -3.89 -4.95 -0.17
C ALA A 45 -4.22 -5.61 -1.50
N LEU A 46 -5.18 -6.53 -1.52
CA LEU A 46 -5.57 -7.18 -2.75
C LEU A 46 -6.23 -6.20 -3.72
N LYS A 47 -6.99 -5.24 -3.19
CA LYS A 47 -7.59 -4.23 -4.04
C LYS A 47 -6.54 -3.37 -4.71
N ILE A 48 -5.53 -2.96 -3.96
CA ILE A 48 -4.45 -2.16 -4.51
C ILE A 48 -3.73 -2.93 -5.61
N ALA A 49 -3.45 -4.20 -5.34
CA ALA A 49 -2.76 -5.04 -6.31
C ALA A 49 -3.57 -5.15 -7.60
N ARG A 50 -4.88 -5.28 -7.46
CA ARG A 50 -5.74 -5.40 -8.62
C ARG A 50 -5.78 -4.11 -9.43
N ILE A 51 -5.85 -2.97 -8.75
CA ILE A 51 -5.89 -1.69 -9.43
C ILE A 51 -4.64 -1.48 -10.29
N PHE A 52 -3.48 -1.82 -9.73
CA PHE A 52 -2.23 -1.60 -10.44
C PHE A 52 -1.79 -2.82 -11.24
N GLN A 53 -2.52 -3.92 -11.15
CA GLN A 53 -2.25 -5.15 -11.89
C GLN A 53 -0.86 -5.69 -11.60
N VAL A 54 -0.53 -5.73 -10.33
CA VAL A 54 0.73 -6.31 -9.85
C VAL A 54 0.39 -7.19 -8.66
N SER A 55 1.36 -7.96 -8.20
CA SER A 55 1.12 -8.83 -7.06
C SER A 55 1.28 -8.02 -5.77
N VAL A 56 0.72 -8.53 -4.69
CA VAL A 56 0.88 -7.89 -3.39
C VAL A 56 2.35 -7.82 -3.02
N GLU A 57 3.11 -8.85 -3.34
CA GLU A 57 4.54 -8.86 -3.02
C GLU A 57 5.30 -7.82 -3.80
N ASP A 58 4.79 -7.37 -4.94
CA ASP A 58 5.43 -6.30 -5.69
C ASP A 58 5.19 -4.95 -5.05
N ILE A 59 4.17 -4.85 -4.19
CA ILE A 59 3.80 -3.59 -3.60
C ILE A 59 4.35 -3.44 -2.19
N PHE A 60 4.18 -4.48 -1.38
CA PHE A 60 4.53 -4.43 0.03
C PHE A 60 5.73 -5.30 0.31
N MET A 61 6.72 -4.73 0.99
CA MET A 61 7.96 -5.43 1.26
C MET A 61 8.04 -5.73 2.74
N TYR A 62 8.23 -7.00 3.03
CA TYR A 62 8.35 -7.45 4.40
C TYR A 62 9.81 -7.34 4.80
N GLU A 63 10.05 -6.75 5.95
CA GLU A 63 11.41 -6.57 6.41
C GLU A 63 11.73 -7.64 7.43
N GLU A 64 12.43 -8.64 6.96
CA GLU A 64 12.64 -9.81 7.76
C GLU A 64 13.59 -9.67 8.90
N ASP A 65 14.51 -8.74 8.80
CA ASP A 65 15.48 -8.64 9.87
C ASP A 65 14.84 -8.29 11.17
N GLU A 66 13.62 -7.83 11.16
CA GLU A 66 12.93 -7.56 12.40
C GLU A 66 12.35 -8.77 13.01
N ASP A 67 12.24 -9.83 12.26
CA ASP A 67 11.60 -11.01 12.75
C ASP A 67 12.51 -11.95 13.43
N GLU A 68 13.74 -11.79 13.23
CA GLU A 68 14.63 -12.75 13.78
C GLU A 68 14.53 -12.84 15.24
N THR A 69 14.16 -11.74 15.84
CA THR A 69 14.05 -11.75 17.25
C THR A 69 12.84 -12.46 17.75
N ALA A 70 11.91 -12.74 16.87
CA ALA A 70 10.69 -13.38 17.29
C ALA A 70 10.91 -14.85 17.58
N GLU A 71 11.96 -15.38 17.10
CA GLU A 71 12.21 -16.76 17.35
C GLU A 71 12.93 -16.98 18.65
#